data_144127e5b21186d7f788127d1383ff5a
#
_entry.id   144127e5b21186d7f788127d1383ff5a
#
_cell.length_a   1.000
_cell.length_b   1.000
_cell.length_c   1.000
_cell.angle_alpha   90.00
_cell.angle_beta   90.00
_cell.angle_gamma   90.00
#
_symmetry.space_group_name_H-M   'P 1'
#
loop_
_entity.id
_entity.type
_entity.pdbx_description
1 polymer ?
#
loop_
_entity_poly.entity_id
_entity_poly.type
_entity_poly.pdbx_seq_one_letter_code
_entity_poly.pdbx_strand_id
1 'polypeptide(L)'
;MTEYSIELVKRETVAEATMAFHFAKPSGFQFRAGQCADLTLIHPPETDAEGDTRTFSIASPPFENELVFVTRMRNTAFKRTLGTAAAGTRLRIGEPMGSFALHRNAAKPGVFLAGGIGITPFLSIVRQAVRDKSGHRLYLFHANRRPEDAAYLDILQAVAARDPHLRFIPTMTGMAKSHVTWTGETGRITREM
;
A
#
# COMPACT_ATOMS: atom_id res chain seq x y z
N MET A 1 -22.68 -6.90 -9.68
CA MET A 1 -21.37 -6.81 -9.00
C MET A 1 -21.64 -7.03 -7.53
N THR A 2 -20.91 -7.92 -6.90
CA THR A 2 -21.06 -8.20 -5.48
C THR A 2 -20.39 -7.07 -4.70
N GLU A 3 -21.12 -6.45 -3.79
CA GLU A 3 -20.57 -5.48 -2.84
C GLU A 3 -20.56 -6.10 -1.46
N TYR A 4 -19.51 -5.80 -0.68
CA TYR A 4 -19.40 -6.22 0.71
C TYR A 4 -19.49 -4.99 1.62
N SER A 5 -20.06 -5.15 2.80
CA SER A 5 -19.94 -4.16 3.87
C SER A 5 -18.67 -4.45 4.66
N ILE A 6 -17.84 -3.41 4.87
CA ILE A 6 -16.64 -3.47 5.67
C ILE A 6 -16.70 -2.44 6.79
N GLU A 7 -16.04 -2.74 7.91
CA GLU A 7 -16.03 -1.88 9.08
C GLU A 7 -14.61 -1.43 9.38
N LEU A 8 -14.42 -0.13 9.59
CA LEU A 8 -13.15 0.46 9.97
C LEU A 8 -12.75 0.00 11.37
N VAL A 9 -11.66 -0.73 11.48
CA VAL A 9 -11.09 -1.21 12.75
C VAL A 9 -10.21 -0.12 13.37
N LYS A 10 -9.30 0.42 12.58
CA LYS A 10 -8.40 1.49 13.01
C LYS A 10 -7.88 2.30 11.81
N ARG A 11 -7.34 3.44 12.13
CA ARG A 11 -6.56 4.28 11.22
C ARG A 11 -5.25 4.68 11.89
N GLU A 12 -4.19 4.81 11.13
CA GLU A 12 -2.88 5.19 11.65
C GLU A 12 -2.08 6.01 10.63
N THR A 13 -1.23 6.89 11.11
CA THR A 13 -0.27 7.61 10.26
C THR A 13 0.92 6.70 9.99
N VAL A 14 1.22 6.45 8.71
CA VAL A 14 2.32 5.54 8.27
C VAL A 14 3.46 6.29 7.60
N ALA A 15 3.27 7.56 7.27
CA ALA A 15 4.29 8.49 6.79
C ALA A 15 3.72 9.92 6.88
N GLU A 16 4.51 10.94 6.63
CA GLU A 16 4.04 12.32 6.61
C GLU A 16 2.88 12.49 5.62
N ALA A 17 1.77 13.08 6.10
CA ALA A 17 0.53 13.25 5.35
C ALA A 17 0.00 11.95 4.70
N THR A 18 0.29 10.78 5.27
CA THR A 18 -0.10 9.48 4.71
C THR A 18 -0.72 8.61 5.80
N MET A 19 -1.93 8.15 5.56
CA MET A 19 -2.68 7.33 6.51
C MET A 19 -3.00 5.95 5.93
N ALA A 20 -2.95 4.95 6.81
CA ALA A 20 -3.48 3.62 6.59
C ALA A 20 -4.83 3.47 7.29
N PHE A 21 -5.75 2.78 6.63
CA PHE A 21 -7.09 2.46 7.09
C PHE A 21 -7.26 0.95 7.09
N HIS A 22 -7.53 0.39 8.24
CA HIS A 22 -7.66 -1.05 8.47
C HIS A 22 -9.13 -1.43 8.59
N PHE A 23 -9.55 -2.37 7.80
CA PHE A 23 -10.91 -2.90 7.81
C PHE A 23 -10.90 -4.39 8.06
N ALA A 24 -11.89 -4.90 8.78
CA ALA A 24 -12.10 -6.34 8.89
C ALA A 24 -12.37 -6.93 7.49
N LYS A 25 -11.62 -7.96 7.11
CA LYS A 25 -11.81 -8.62 5.81
C LYS A 25 -13.11 -9.42 5.85
N PRO A 26 -14.08 -9.13 4.94
CA PRO A 26 -15.34 -9.84 4.94
C PRO A 26 -15.18 -11.32 4.58
N SER A 27 -16.05 -12.16 5.13
CA SER A 27 -16.10 -13.57 4.76
C SER A 27 -16.32 -13.72 3.25
N GLY A 28 -15.55 -14.59 2.61
CA GLY A 28 -15.61 -14.83 1.17
C GLY A 28 -14.91 -13.80 0.30
N PHE A 29 -14.36 -12.71 0.86
CA PHE A 29 -13.58 -11.75 0.08
C PHE A 29 -12.20 -12.32 -0.24
N GLN A 30 -12.02 -12.72 -1.50
CA GLN A 30 -10.76 -13.28 -1.98
C GLN A 30 -10.14 -12.37 -3.03
N PHE A 31 -8.85 -12.12 -2.91
CA PHE A 31 -8.10 -11.31 -3.85
C PHE A 31 -6.68 -11.85 -4.05
N ARG A 32 -6.03 -11.40 -5.10
CA ARG A 32 -4.60 -11.65 -5.34
C ARG A 32 -3.78 -10.43 -4.91
N ALA A 33 -2.62 -10.67 -4.31
CA ALA A 33 -1.70 -9.60 -3.96
C ALA A 33 -1.39 -8.70 -5.17
N GLY A 34 -1.53 -7.39 -4.98
CA GLY A 34 -1.37 -6.36 -6.00
C GLY A 34 -2.67 -5.85 -6.62
N GLN A 35 -3.81 -6.49 -6.37
CA GLN A 35 -5.13 -6.02 -6.81
C GLN A 35 -5.59 -4.78 -6.03
N CYS A 36 -6.58 -4.09 -6.57
CA CYS A 36 -7.27 -2.95 -5.98
C CYS A 36 -8.76 -3.24 -5.83
N ALA A 37 -9.45 -2.37 -5.11
CA ALA A 37 -10.90 -2.39 -4.98
C ALA A 37 -11.44 -0.97 -4.81
N ASP A 38 -12.71 -0.77 -5.15
CA ASP A 38 -13.41 0.47 -4.90
C ASP A 38 -13.91 0.52 -3.47
N LEU A 39 -13.58 1.59 -2.77
CA LEU A 39 -14.16 1.94 -1.48
C LEU A 39 -15.20 3.02 -1.65
N THR A 40 -16.41 2.78 -1.13
CA THR A 40 -17.53 3.73 -1.19
C THR A 40 -17.94 4.13 0.23
N LEU A 41 -17.91 5.44 0.50
CA LEU A 41 -18.46 6.00 1.74
C LEU A 41 -19.98 5.88 1.74
N ILE A 42 -20.56 5.52 2.89
CA ILE A 42 -22.01 5.41 3.06
C ILE A 42 -22.52 6.70 3.72
N HIS A 43 -23.39 7.44 3.03
CA HIS A 43 -23.96 8.71 3.50
C HIS A 43 -22.92 9.66 4.12
N PRO A 44 -21.86 10.00 3.37
CA PRO A 44 -20.82 10.89 3.90
C PRO A 44 -21.41 12.30 4.18
N PRO A 45 -20.89 13.00 5.19
CA PRO A 45 -21.37 14.34 5.54
C PRO A 45 -21.09 15.39 4.46
N GLU A 46 -20.15 15.10 3.57
CA GLU A 46 -19.79 15.95 2.43
C GLU A 46 -19.39 15.10 1.22
N THR A 47 -19.62 15.64 0.04
CA THR A 47 -19.16 15.07 -1.25
C THR A 47 -18.55 16.18 -2.10
N ASP A 48 -17.79 15.80 -3.11
CA ASP A 48 -17.27 16.68 -4.16
C ASP A 48 -17.59 16.14 -5.55
N ALA A 49 -17.13 16.80 -6.59
CA ALA A 49 -17.41 16.42 -7.97
C ALA A 49 -16.89 15.01 -8.33
N GLU A 50 -15.95 14.46 -7.54
CA GLU A 50 -15.44 13.12 -7.73
C GLU A 50 -16.30 12.03 -7.05
N GLY A 51 -17.34 12.43 -6.28
CA GLY A 51 -18.28 11.54 -5.61
C GLY A 51 -17.72 10.86 -4.35
N ASP A 52 -18.37 9.79 -3.95
CA ASP A 52 -18.16 9.07 -2.69
C ASP A 52 -17.37 7.76 -2.85
N THR A 53 -16.87 7.45 -4.03
CA THR A 53 -16.15 6.20 -4.34
C THR A 53 -14.75 6.48 -4.84
N ARG A 54 -13.77 5.71 -4.34
CA ARG A 54 -12.37 5.77 -4.79
C ARG A 54 -11.76 4.38 -4.88
N THR A 55 -10.99 4.17 -5.93
CA THR A 55 -10.20 2.95 -6.11
C THR A 55 -8.88 3.04 -5.35
N PHE A 56 -8.59 2.01 -4.56
CA PHE A 56 -7.31 1.87 -3.85
C PHE A 56 -6.70 0.49 -4.05
N SER A 57 -5.38 0.43 -4.16
CA SER A 57 -4.66 -0.84 -4.05
C SER A 57 -4.83 -1.42 -2.65
N ILE A 58 -5.05 -2.73 -2.56
CA ILE A 58 -5.08 -3.44 -1.28
C ILE A 58 -3.63 -3.65 -0.82
N ALA A 59 -3.23 -2.93 0.22
CA ALA A 59 -1.87 -2.93 0.73
C ALA A 59 -1.54 -4.15 1.60
N SER A 60 -2.56 -4.70 2.28
CA SER A 60 -2.42 -5.98 3.01
C SER A 60 -2.28 -7.15 2.04
N PRO A 61 -1.50 -8.19 2.38
CA PRO A 61 -1.47 -9.41 1.60
C PRO A 61 -2.72 -10.28 1.85
N PRO A 62 -3.10 -11.16 0.91
CA PRO A 62 -4.27 -12.03 1.02
C PRO A 62 -4.35 -12.90 2.27
N PHE A 63 -3.22 -13.28 2.87
CA PHE A 63 -3.21 -14.13 4.05
C PHE A 63 -3.63 -13.41 5.34
N GLU A 64 -3.69 -12.07 5.34
CA GLU A 64 -4.10 -11.30 6.51
C GLU A 64 -5.64 -11.24 6.65
N ASN A 65 -6.10 -11.09 7.88
CA ASN A 65 -7.52 -10.99 8.21
C ASN A 65 -8.06 -9.55 8.13
N GLU A 66 -7.18 -8.60 7.81
CA GLU A 66 -7.53 -7.20 7.59
C GLU A 66 -7.29 -6.81 6.14
N LEU A 67 -8.16 -5.93 5.62
CA LEU A 67 -7.92 -5.18 4.41
C LEU A 67 -7.32 -3.83 4.79
N VAL A 68 -6.15 -3.52 4.26
CA VAL A 68 -5.46 -2.25 4.53
C VAL A 68 -5.41 -1.43 3.27
N PHE A 69 -5.92 -0.20 3.35
CA PHE A 69 -5.84 0.79 2.28
C PHE A 69 -5.03 1.97 2.76
N VAL A 70 -4.14 2.46 1.91
CA VAL A 70 -3.22 3.53 2.29
C VAL A 70 -3.29 4.65 1.27
N THR A 71 -3.39 5.87 1.75
CA THR A 71 -3.45 7.03 0.87
C THR A 71 -2.71 8.23 1.45
N ARG A 72 -2.10 9.01 0.56
CA ARG A 72 -1.66 10.35 0.91
C ARG A 72 -2.88 11.24 1.11
N MET A 73 -2.95 11.85 2.28
CA MET A 73 -4.06 12.73 2.63
C MET A 73 -3.97 14.03 1.81
N ARG A 74 -5.06 14.33 1.10
CA ARG A 74 -5.27 15.55 0.33
C ARG A 74 -6.60 16.15 0.74
N ASN A 75 -6.80 17.42 0.46
CA ASN A 75 -8.02 18.13 0.80
C ASN A 75 -9.17 17.83 -0.19
N THR A 76 -9.63 16.57 -0.24
CA THR A 76 -10.84 16.13 -0.94
C THR A 76 -11.90 15.70 0.06
N ALA A 77 -13.18 15.82 -0.26
CA ALA A 77 -14.29 15.43 0.61
C ALA A 77 -14.15 13.98 1.08
N PHE A 78 -13.88 13.05 0.15
CA PHE A 78 -13.65 11.63 0.47
C PHE A 78 -12.56 11.43 1.53
N LYS A 79 -11.39 12.07 1.36
CA LYS A 79 -10.25 11.86 2.26
C LYS A 79 -10.43 12.56 3.61
N ARG A 80 -11.10 13.71 3.65
CA ARG A 80 -11.45 14.36 4.93
C ARG A 80 -12.40 13.47 5.72
N THR A 81 -13.47 12.98 5.10
CA THR A 81 -14.44 12.08 5.73
C THR A 81 -13.76 10.80 6.23
N LEU A 82 -12.98 10.13 5.37
CA LEU A 82 -12.28 8.91 5.77
C LEU A 82 -11.23 9.19 6.88
N GLY A 83 -10.52 10.31 6.78
CA GLY A 83 -9.49 10.72 7.75
C GLY A 83 -10.03 11.03 9.14
N THR A 84 -11.31 11.38 9.27
CA THR A 84 -12.00 11.64 10.55
C THR A 84 -12.89 10.50 11.02
N ALA A 85 -13.10 9.48 10.18
CA ALA A 85 -13.96 8.34 10.50
C ALA A 85 -13.55 7.65 11.81
N ALA A 86 -14.50 7.35 12.67
CA ALA A 86 -14.27 6.58 13.90
C ALA A 86 -14.19 5.08 13.60
N ALA A 87 -13.55 4.33 14.50
CA ALA A 87 -13.66 2.85 14.48
C ALA A 87 -15.15 2.47 14.54
N GLY A 88 -15.55 1.42 13.81
CA GLY A 88 -16.94 1.01 13.61
C GLY A 88 -17.63 1.69 12.42
N THR A 89 -17.01 2.72 11.78
CA THR A 89 -17.57 3.31 10.57
C THR A 89 -17.67 2.27 9.45
N ARG A 90 -18.85 2.15 8.84
CA ARG A 90 -19.10 1.21 7.74
C ARG A 90 -18.90 1.87 6.38
N LEU A 91 -18.25 1.13 5.50
CA LEU A 91 -18.09 1.45 4.08
C LEU A 91 -18.57 0.26 3.24
N ARG A 92 -18.75 0.49 1.95
CA ARG A 92 -18.89 -0.59 0.97
C ARG A 92 -17.56 -0.79 0.24
N ILE A 93 -17.28 -2.04 -0.10
CA ILE A 93 -16.15 -2.40 -0.97
C ILE A 93 -16.67 -3.25 -2.13
N GLY A 94 -16.26 -2.90 -3.33
CA GLY A 94 -16.50 -3.69 -4.53
C GLY A 94 -15.63 -4.93 -4.62
N GLU A 95 -15.89 -5.77 -5.61
CA GLU A 95 -15.03 -6.92 -5.90
C GLU A 95 -13.61 -6.49 -6.22
N PRO A 96 -12.59 -7.30 -5.87
CA PRO A 96 -11.21 -7.02 -6.23
C PRO A 96 -11.01 -7.01 -7.73
N MET A 97 -10.28 -6.02 -8.23
CA MET A 97 -10.04 -5.84 -9.66
C MET A 97 -8.56 -5.61 -9.97
N GLY A 98 -8.24 -5.68 -11.25
CA GLY A 98 -6.90 -5.47 -11.78
C GLY A 98 -6.10 -6.76 -11.96
N SER A 99 -5.15 -6.70 -12.90
CA SER A 99 -4.27 -7.80 -13.26
C SER A 99 -2.83 -7.66 -12.72
N PHE A 100 -2.57 -6.58 -11.97
CA PHE A 100 -1.25 -6.33 -11.41
C PHE A 100 -0.94 -7.34 -10.32
N ALA A 101 -0.03 -8.26 -10.62
CA ALA A 101 0.36 -9.35 -9.71
C ALA A 101 1.77 -9.84 -10.07
N LEU A 102 2.43 -10.53 -9.14
CA LEU A 102 3.66 -11.23 -9.43
C LEU A 102 3.42 -12.32 -10.50
N HIS A 103 4.28 -12.37 -11.49
CA HIS A 103 4.22 -13.42 -12.52
C HIS A 103 4.48 -14.82 -11.92
N ARG A 104 4.04 -15.88 -12.62
CA ARG A 104 4.11 -17.25 -12.11
C ARG A 104 5.47 -17.95 -12.29
N ASN A 105 6.35 -17.39 -13.10
CA ASN A 105 7.63 -18.04 -13.43
C ASN A 105 8.72 -17.62 -12.42
N ALA A 106 8.95 -18.43 -11.40
CA ALA A 106 9.96 -18.17 -10.37
C ALA A 106 11.41 -18.14 -10.89
N ALA A 107 11.69 -18.70 -12.07
CA ALA A 107 13.01 -18.61 -12.68
C ALA A 107 13.35 -17.21 -13.19
N LYS A 108 12.33 -16.35 -13.38
CA LYS A 108 12.52 -14.93 -13.73
C LYS A 108 12.44 -14.06 -12.48
N PRO A 109 13.30 -13.03 -12.33
CA PRO A 109 13.20 -12.10 -11.24
C PRO A 109 11.96 -11.20 -11.37
N GLY A 110 11.38 -10.80 -10.23
CA GLY A 110 10.41 -9.71 -10.15
C GLY A 110 11.13 -8.40 -9.85
N VAL A 111 11.03 -7.41 -10.74
CA VAL A 111 11.61 -6.08 -10.54
C VAL A 111 10.49 -5.07 -10.43
N PHE A 112 10.42 -4.37 -9.31
CA PHE A 112 9.38 -3.42 -8.97
C PHE A 112 9.96 -2.02 -8.78
N LEU A 113 9.32 -1.03 -9.40
CA LEU A 113 9.67 0.38 -9.28
C LEU A 113 8.51 1.15 -8.67
N ALA A 114 8.67 1.62 -7.44
CA ALA A 114 7.65 2.35 -6.71
C ALA A 114 8.08 3.80 -6.45
N GLY A 115 7.13 4.73 -6.57
CA GLY A 115 7.29 6.13 -6.17
C GLY A 115 6.29 6.49 -5.06
N GLY A 116 6.79 6.95 -3.91
CA GLY A 116 5.93 7.38 -2.78
C GLY A 116 4.88 6.36 -2.43
N ILE A 117 3.60 6.78 -2.38
CA ILE A 117 2.48 5.91 -2.01
C ILE A 117 2.19 4.78 -3.02
N GLY A 118 2.76 4.81 -4.21
CA GLY A 118 2.69 3.71 -5.17
C GLY A 118 3.33 2.40 -4.68
N ILE A 119 3.90 2.40 -3.48
CA ILE A 119 4.41 1.20 -2.78
C ILE A 119 3.30 0.20 -2.42
N THR A 120 2.05 0.63 -2.29
CA THR A 120 0.96 -0.18 -1.72
C THR A 120 0.73 -1.53 -2.40
N PRO A 121 0.61 -1.66 -3.74
CA PRO A 121 0.45 -2.97 -4.36
C PRO A 121 1.70 -3.84 -4.19
N PHE A 122 2.89 -3.25 -4.20
CA PHE A 122 4.14 -3.99 -4.02
C PHE A 122 4.31 -4.51 -2.59
N LEU A 123 3.85 -3.75 -1.58
CA LEU A 123 3.84 -4.21 -0.19
C LEU A 123 3.04 -5.50 -0.05
N SER A 124 1.84 -5.56 -0.64
CA SER A 124 1.01 -6.75 -0.67
C SER A 124 1.71 -7.92 -1.40
N ILE A 125 2.25 -7.67 -2.60
CA ILE A 125 2.92 -8.69 -3.42
C ILE A 125 4.15 -9.27 -2.71
N VAL A 126 5.03 -8.41 -2.21
CA VAL A 126 6.29 -8.83 -1.58
C VAL A 126 6.02 -9.64 -0.32
N ARG A 127 5.12 -9.17 0.56
CA ARG A 127 4.77 -9.88 1.79
C ARG A 127 4.09 -11.22 1.53
N GLN A 128 3.25 -11.31 0.50
CA GLN A 128 2.65 -12.57 0.08
C GLN A 128 3.71 -13.52 -0.46
N ALA A 129 4.60 -13.07 -1.36
CA ALA A 129 5.64 -13.89 -1.98
C ALA A 129 6.62 -14.47 -0.93
N VAL A 130 7.02 -13.66 0.05
CA VAL A 130 7.87 -14.09 1.17
C VAL A 130 7.14 -15.14 2.04
N ARG A 131 5.87 -14.89 2.38
CA ARG A 131 5.04 -15.84 3.13
C ARG A 131 4.91 -17.19 2.44
N ASP A 132 4.68 -17.16 1.12
CA ASP A 132 4.47 -18.37 0.30
C ASP A 132 5.78 -19.07 -0.06
N LYS A 133 6.93 -18.47 0.27
CA LYS A 133 8.25 -18.95 -0.17
C LYS A 133 8.28 -19.17 -1.69
N SER A 134 7.85 -18.17 -2.42
CA SER A 134 7.54 -18.26 -3.87
C SER A 134 8.72 -18.60 -4.77
N GLY A 135 9.95 -18.56 -4.23
CA GLY A 135 11.19 -18.85 -4.96
C GLY A 135 11.64 -17.73 -5.92
N HIS A 136 10.89 -16.65 -6.04
CA HIS A 136 11.29 -15.52 -6.88
C HIS A 136 12.41 -14.71 -6.24
N ARG A 137 13.38 -14.29 -7.04
CA ARG A 137 14.28 -13.18 -6.68
C ARG A 137 13.53 -11.87 -6.92
N LEU A 138 13.30 -11.10 -5.87
CA LEU A 138 12.54 -9.85 -5.91
C LEU A 138 13.46 -8.66 -5.68
N TYR A 139 13.34 -7.65 -6.53
CA TYR A 139 14.01 -6.36 -6.43
C TYR A 139 12.96 -5.27 -6.34
N LEU A 140 12.91 -4.57 -5.20
CA LEU A 140 11.96 -3.49 -4.98
C LEU A 140 12.70 -2.18 -4.80
N PHE A 141 12.64 -1.31 -5.79
CA PHE A 141 13.12 0.06 -5.74
C PHE A 141 12.00 0.97 -5.26
N HIS A 142 12.24 1.78 -4.24
CA HIS A 142 11.24 2.69 -3.68
C HIS A 142 11.77 4.11 -3.56
N ALA A 143 11.40 4.98 -4.51
CA ALA A 143 11.81 6.38 -4.51
C ALA A 143 10.84 7.23 -3.68
N ASN A 144 11.37 7.98 -2.73
CA ASN A 144 10.67 8.97 -1.93
C ASN A 144 11.42 10.29 -1.94
N ARG A 145 10.83 11.36 -1.40
CA ARG A 145 11.54 12.62 -1.21
C ARG A 145 12.45 12.53 0.00
N ARG A 146 11.92 12.05 1.12
CA ARG A 146 12.58 11.94 2.42
C ARG A 146 12.16 10.63 3.09
N PRO A 147 12.90 10.14 4.08
CA PRO A 147 12.48 8.99 4.88
C PRO A 147 11.11 9.18 5.53
N GLU A 148 10.80 10.38 6.00
CA GLU A 148 9.50 10.74 6.62
C GLU A 148 8.31 10.59 5.66
N ASP A 149 8.55 10.69 4.35
CA ASP A 149 7.54 10.52 3.30
C ASP A 149 7.36 9.04 2.88
N ALA A 150 8.25 8.14 3.34
CA ALA A 150 8.34 6.77 2.88
C ALA A 150 7.48 5.82 3.73
N ALA A 151 6.23 5.64 3.33
CA ALA A 151 5.35 4.68 4.00
C ALA A 151 5.96 3.26 3.98
N TYR A 152 5.88 2.57 5.13
CA TYR A 152 6.33 1.18 5.31
C TYR A 152 7.83 0.92 5.10
N LEU A 153 8.66 1.95 5.20
CA LEU A 153 10.11 1.84 5.04
C LEU A 153 10.69 0.77 5.97
N ASP A 154 10.44 0.89 7.27
CA ASP A 154 10.98 -0.02 8.28
C ASP A 154 10.46 -1.45 8.12
N ILE A 155 9.18 -1.60 7.77
CA ILE A 155 8.57 -2.92 7.53
C ILE A 155 9.24 -3.61 6.35
N LEU A 156 9.44 -2.91 5.23
CA LEU A 156 10.08 -3.48 4.05
C LEU A 156 11.56 -3.78 4.29
N GLN A 157 12.27 -2.95 5.06
CA GLN A 157 13.64 -3.23 5.48
C GLN A 157 13.69 -4.50 6.35
N ALA A 158 12.78 -4.64 7.32
CA ALA A 158 12.70 -5.80 8.19
C ALA A 158 12.35 -7.09 7.42
N VAL A 159 11.47 -7.01 6.42
CA VAL A 159 11.14 -8.14 5.55
C VAL A 159 12.36 -8.54 4.71
N ALA A 160 13.05 -7.57 4.09
CA ALA A 160 14.24 -7.82 3.27
C ALA A 160 15.41 -8.39 4.10
N ALA A 161 15.54 -7.99 5.36
CA ALA A 161 16.58 -8.53 6.25
C ALA A 161 16.35 -10.01 6.61
N ARG A 162 15.12 -10.52 6.46
CA ARG A 162 14.74 -11.91 6.81
C ARG A 162 14.64 -12.84 5.60
N ASP A 163 14.56 -12.29 4.39
CA ASP A 163 14.45 -13.08 3.15
C ASP A 163 15.57 -12.72 2.17
N PRO A 164 16.53 -13.61 1.93
CA PRO A 164 17.66 -13.35 1.04
C PRO A 164 17.24 -13.22 -0.45
N HIS A 165 16.02 -13.62 -0.79
CA HIS A 165 15.48 -13.46 -2.14
C HIS A 165 14.88 -12.08 -2.39
N LEU A 166 14.66 -11.26 -1.34
CA LEU A 166 14.16 -9.90 -1.47
C LEU A 166 15.30 -8.88 -1.30
N ARG A 167 15.54 -8.11 -2.34
CA ARG A 167 16.40 -6.92 -2.28
C ARG A 167 15.53 -5.66 -2.30
N PHE A 168 15.49 -4.94 -1.18
CA PHE A 168 14.79 -3.67 -1.05
C PHE A 168 15.76 -2.52 -1.15
N ILE A 169 15.55 -1.62 -2.11
CA ILE A 169 16.44 -0.49 -2.45
C ILE A 169 15.64 0.82 -2.33
N PRO A 170 15.50 1.38 -1.13
CA PRO A 170 14.89 2.69 -0.94
C PRO A 170 15.88 3.80 -1.32
N THR A 171 15.41 4.83 -2.05
CA THR A 171 16.20 6.00 -2.44
C THR A 171 15.49 7.30 -2.12
N MET A 172 16.24 8.32 -1.66
CA MET A 172 15.69 9.60 -1.24
C MET A 172 16.15 10.73 -2.16
N THR A 173 15.19 11.49 -2.72
CA THR A 173 15.46 12.50 -3.75
C THR A 173 15.47 13.93 -3.22
N GLY A 174 15.17 14.17 -1.95
CA GLY A 174 14.98 15.52 -1.39
C GLY A 174 15.47 15.67 0.04
N MET A 175 16.63 15.11 0.35
CA MET A 175 17.22 15.06 1.70
C MET A 175 17.47 16.43 2.34
N ALA A 176 17.68 17.47 1.55
CA ALA A 176 17.86 18.84 2.08
C ALA A 176 16.71 19.36 2.96
N LYS A 177 15.54 18.72 2.89
CA LYS A 177 14.35 19.04 3.70
C LYS A 177 14.02 17.96 4.75
N SER A 178 14.90 16.98 4.92
CA SER A 178 14.71 15.92 5.92
C SER A 178 15.23 16.35 7.28
N HIS A 179 14.53 15.90 8.32
CA HIS A 179 14.98 15.98 9.71
C HIS A 179 15.57 14.66 10.21
N VAL A 180 15.55 13.63 9.36
CA VAL A 180 16.05 12.29 9.66
C VAL A 180 17.36 12.04 8.91
N THR A 181 18.33 11.47 9.60
CA THR A 181 19.59 11.03 8.95
C THR A 181 19.30 9.84 8.03
N TRP A 182 19.85 9.89 6.83
CA TRP A 182 19.72 8.83 5.83
C TRP A 182 21.09 8.39 5.34
N THR A 183 21.38 7.09 5.39
CA THR A 183 22.65 6.49 4.97
C THR A 183 22.51 5.58 3.75
N GLY A 184 21.27 5.44 3.22
CA GLY A 184 20.98 4.65 2.01
C GLY A 184 21.13 5.44 0.72
N GLU A 185 20.61 4.90 -0.36
CA GLU A 185 20.67 5.49 -1.70
C GLU A 185 20.00 6.86 -1.76
N THR A 186 20.57 7.76 -2.57
CA THR A 186 20.02 9.10 -2.82
C THR A 186 19.89 9.37 -4.31
N GLY A 187 18.96 10.28 -4.66
CA GLY A 187 18.67 10.61 -6.04
C GLY A 187 17.56 9.77 -6.65
N ARG A 188 17.40 9.88 -7.97
CA ARG A 188 16.40 9.12 -8.73
C ARG A 188 16.91 7.70 -8.97
N ILE A 189 15.98 6.77 -9.14
CA ILE A 189 16.30 5.41 -9.60
C ILE A 189 16.99 5.52 -10.97
N THR A 190 18.17 4.95 -11.08
CA THR A 190 18.98 4.93 -12.30
C THR A 190 19.26 3.49 -12.75
N ARG A 191 19.91 3.34 -13.88
CA ARG A 191 20.27 2.03 -14.43
C ARG A 191 21.42 1.37 -13.65
N GLU A 192 22.21 2.15 -12.94
CA GLU A 192 23.39 1.71 -12.18
C GLU A 192 23.02 1.15 -10.80
N MET A 193 21.81 1.43 -10.30
CA MET A 193 21.27 0.83 -9.07
C MET A 193 20.85 -0.63 -9.31
#